data_695c3e6f71c2aee4298c3bdeb164e9a7
#
_entry.id   695c3e6f71c2aee4298c3bdeb164e9a7
#
_cell.length_a   1.000
_cell.length_b   1.000
_cell.length_c   1.000
_cell.angle_alpha   90.00
_cell.angle_beta   90.00
_cell.angle_gamma   90.00
#
_symmetry.space_group_name_H-M   'P 1'
#
loop_
_entity.id
_entity.type
_entity.pdbx_description
1 polymer ?
#
loop_
_entity_poly.entity_id
_entity_poly.type
_entity_poly.pdbx_seq_one_letter_code
_entity_poly.pdbx_strand_id
1 'polypeptide(L)'
;MTDETSTSEVVEPPASGGAAPEPEASAPRSAGNRAAGIARSAGITIILILSVICLVLTPVVIWGRNLLLNTDRYVQTVEPLASNPGVQNTVIAAVDAQFQGRIDLKSVLDPVLPPRAAQVLVPPLQGAADSLVNTVTTKFVQSDAFKTVWQTVNRAAHTQINYLLTGQRPKNAAVQVASNGDVTLDLSSVVVQVKARLVDAGLTVASKVPVVGSTIKVGNVAGLQHARSLTNLLNKVANWLPWVGLVLLVVGVLLSRRKRRALVASLLGLVIGLVIVGIGILIGRAIYLNKITTPTLTRDTAQYIFDTVVRYLRLGIRLLALLALIVALGVWVSGPGYVATRFRTFVVRWPREAGSRLNAGPVGPFVDRYAIALRVAVVAILGVILLLFDSPSLVTVIVLAVICVILLLIIEMLRASAHRARADAVPEGAG
;
A
#
# COMPACT_ATOMS: atom_id res chain seq x y z
N MET A 1 59.79 -90.24 -61.16
CA MET A 1 59.57 -91.17 -60.02
C MET A 1 58.79 -90.36 -59.00
N THR A 2 57.53 -90.79 -58.82
CA THR A 2 56.55 -90.45 -57.76
C THR A 2 56.27 -88.97 -57.49
N ASP A 3 55.23 -88.38 -57.92
CA ASP A 3 53.80 -88.53 -57.64
C ASP A 3 53.49 -88.26 -56.15
N GLU A 4 52.83 -87.17 -55.96
CA GLU A 4 51.79 -87.11 -54.92
C GLU A 4 50.95 -85.87 -55.07
N THR A 5 49.74 -86.06 -55.46
CA THR A 5 48.59 -85.19 -55.44
C THR A 5 48.26 -84.71 -53.99
N SER A 6 48.14 -83.44 -53.80
CA SER A 6 47.53 -82.91 -52.58
C SER A 6 46.30 -82.06 -52.90
N THR A 7 45.19 -82.65 -52.47
CA THR A 7 43.82 -82.11 -52.55
C THR A 7 43.75 -80.87 -51.70
N SER A 8 43.38 -79.71 -52.28
CA SER A 8 43.06 -78.47 -51.58
C SER A 8 41.63 -78.51 -51.07
N GLU A 9 41.48 -78.56 -49.79
CA GLU A 9 40.25 -78.41 -49.02
C GLU A 9 39.85 -76.96 -49.02
N VAL A 10 38.68 -76.67 -49.55
CA VAL A 10 38.04 -75.30 -49.55
C VAL A 10 37.39 -75.13 -48.19
N VAL A 11 37.99 -74.31 -47.33
CA VAL A 11 37.37 -73.86 -46.08
C VAL A 11 36.44 -72.70 -46.38
N GLU A 12 35.15 -72.95 -46.21
CA GLU A 12 34.07 -71.98 -46.26
C GLU A 12 34.17 -70.95 -45.03
N PRO A 13 34.12 -69.65 -45.20
CA PRO A 13 34.17 -68.70 -44.07
C PRO A 13 32.84 -68.72 -43.30
N PRO A 14 32.82 -68.60 -41.94
CA PRO A 14 31.60 -68.60 -41.18
C PRO A 14 30.81 -67.33 -41.37
N ALA A 15 29.48 -67.50 -41.49
CA ALA A 15 28.47 -66.45 -41.70
C ALA A 15 28.53 -65.29 -40.66
N SER A 16 28.39 -64.11 -41.19
CA SER A 16 28.18 -62.77 -40.61
C SER A 16 27.63 -62.76 -39.20
N GLY A 17 28.43 -62.14 -38.33
CA GLY A 17 27.99 -61.64 -37.04
C GLY A 17 26.93 -60.52 -37.24
N GLY A 18 25.87 -60.59 -36.44
CA GLY A 18 24.78 -59.70 -36.43
C GLY A 18 25.27 -58.23 -36.21
N ALA A 19 24.78 -57.37 -37.06
CA ALA A 19 24.94 -55.93 -36.93
C ALA A 19 24.38 -55.47 -35.57
N ALA A 20 25.21 -54.80 -34.78
CA ALA A 20 24.77 -54.12 -33.58
C ALA A 20 23.68 -53.08 -34.00
N PRO A 21 22.59 -52.92 -33.21
CA PRO A 21 21.59 -51.95 -33.53
C PRO A 21 22.25 -50.55 -33.51
N GLU A 22 22.18 -49.85 -34.64
CA GLU A 22 22.50 -48.42 -34.70
C GLU A 22 21.71 -47.68 -33.63
N PRO A 23 22.36 -46.71 -32.89
CA PRO A 23 21.63 -45.92 -31.93
C PRO A 23 20.56 -45.11 -32.72
N GLU A 24 19.30 -45.45 -32.44
CA GLU A 24 18.16 -44.65 -32.97
C GLU A 24 18.43 -43.19 -32.76
N ALA A 25 18.67 -42.46 -33.85
CA ALA A 25 18.79 -40.99 -33.86
C ALA A 25 17.49 -40.43 -33.28
N SER A 26 17.58 -39.94 -32.05
CA SER A 26 16.45 -39.30 -31.37
C SER A 26 15.85 -38.23 -32.31
N ALA A 27 14.65 -38.47 -32.78
CA ALA A 27 13.95 -37.61 -33.69
C ALA A 27 13.99 -36.17 -33.19
N PRO A 28 14.32 -35.16 -34.02
CA PRO A 28 14.42 -33.79 -33.62
C PRO A 28 13.05 -33.36 -33.08
N ARG A 29 13.00 -32.98 -31.79
CA ARG A 29 11.78 -32.47 -31.17
C ARG A 29 11.22 -31.38 -32.06
N SER A 30 10.01 -31.56 -32.60
CA SER A 30 9.41 -30.68 -33.59
C SER A 30 9.46 -29.21 -33.14
N ALA A 31 9.80 -28.29 -34.04
CA ALA A 31 9.90 -26.85 -33.78
C ALA A 31 8.62 -26.30 -33.13
N GLY A 32 7.46 -26.88 -33.44
CA GLY A 32 6.17 -26.56 -32.86
C GLY A 32 6.09 -26.80 -31.34
N ASN A 33 6.67 -27.90 -30.83
CA ASN A 33 6.67 -28.19 -29.41
C ASN A 33 7.60 -27.23 -28.60
N ARG A 34 8.66 -26.73 -29.22
CA ARG A 34 9.53 -25.69 -28.62
C ARG A 34 8.83 -24.34 -28.60
N ALA A 35 8.17 -23.93 -29.69
CA ALA A 35 7.40 -22.70 -29.77
C ALA A 35 6.25 -22.66 -28.75
N ALA A 36 5.48 -23.73 -28.63
CA ALA A 36 4.42 -23.86 -27.63
C ALA A 36 4.95 -23.79 -26.17
N GLY A 37 6.12 -24.37 -25.90
CA GLY A 37 6.78 -24.29 -24.60
C GLY A 37 7.25 -22.88 -24.24
N ILE A 38 7.78 -22.12 -25.22
CA ILE A 38 8.21 -20.73 -25.06
C ILE A 38 6.99 -19.83 -24.85
N ALA A 39 5.94 -19.96 -25.66
CA ALA A 39 4.71 -19.19 -25.54
C ALA A 39 4.05 -19.36 -24.16
N ARG A 40 3.98 -20.61 -23.66
CA ARG A 40 3.45 -20.89 -22.32
C ARG A 40 4.29 -20.25 -21.21
N SER A 41 5.62 -20.30 -21.31
CA SER A 41 6.49 -19.68 -20.29
C SER A 41 6.39 -18.16 -20.31
N ALA A 42 6.31 -17.55 -21.51
CA ALA A 42 6.10 -16.11 -21.66
C ALA A 42 4.76 -15.68 -21.06
N GLY A 43 3.67 -16.41 -21.32
CA GLY A 43 2.35 -16.12 -20.73
C GLY A 43 2.36 -16.17 -19.20
N ILE A 44 2.99 -17.17 -18.61
CA ILE A 44 3.14 -17.27 -17.13
C ILE A 44 3.94 -16.09 -16.58
N THR A 45 5.02 -15.70 -17.27
CA THR A 45 5.84 -14.55 -16.84
C THR A 45 5.04 -13.25 -16.88
N ILE A 46 4.24 -13.03 -17.92
CA ILE A 46 3.36 -11.85 -18.04
C ILE A 46 2.33 -11.82 -16.90
N ILE A 47 1.71 -12.96 -16.58
CA ILE A 47 0.75 -13.07 -15.45
C ILE A 47 1.43 -12.68 -14.14
N LEU A 48 2.65 -13.16 -13.88
CA LEU A 48 3.39 -12.84 -12.65
C LEU A 48 3.82 -11.37 -12.60
N ILE A 49 4.25 -10.79 -13.72
CA ILE A 49 4.58 -9.35 -13.80
C ILE A 49 3.33 -8.51 -13.53
N LEU A 50 2.20 -8.84 -14.16
CA LEU A 50 0.94 -8.14 -13.96
C LEU A 50 0.48 -8.23 -12.50
N SER A 51 0.61 -9.41 -11.89
CA SER A 51 0.35 -9.62 -10.45
C SER A 51 1.20 -8.67 -9.59
N VAL A 52 2.51 -8.62 -9.85
CA VAL A 52 3.43 -7.74 -9.11
C VAL A 52 3.02 -6.27 -9.28
N ILE A 53 2.70 -5.83 -10.49
CA ILE A 53 2.24 -4.45 -10.74
C ILE A 53 0.96 -4.16 -9.94
N CYS A 54 -0.03 -5.05 -9.97
CA CYS A 54 -1.27 -4.88 -9.21
C CYS A 54 -0.99 -4.77 -7.71
N LEU A 55 -0.14 -5.63 -7.16
CA LEU A 55 0.20 -5.62 -5.73
C LEU A 55 1.03 -4.39 -5.33
N VAL A 56 1.95 -3.91 -6.18
CA VAL A 56 2.72 -2.68 -5.96
C VAL A 56 1.81 -1.46 -5.93
N LEU A 57 0.82 -1.39 -6.82
CA LEU A 57 -0.12 -0.26 -6.88
C LEU A 57 -1.17 -0.30 -5.75
N THR A 58 -1.42 -1.45 -5.15
CA THR A 58 -2.43 -1.63 -4.10
C THR A 58 -2.33 -0.60 -2.96
N PRO A 59 -1.19 -0.41 -2.27
CA PRO A 59 -1.11 0.56 -1.17
C PRO A 59 -1.34 1.99 -1.63
N VAL A 60 -0.93 2.35 -2.86
CA VAL A 60 -1.13 3.69 -3.42
C VAL A 60 -2.62 3.95 -3.66
N VAL A 61 -3.31 3.00 -4.28
CA VAL A 61 -4.73 3.13 -4.64
C VAL A 61 -5.61 3.12 -3.38
N ILE A 62 -5.32 2.25 -2.40
CA ILE A 62 -6.04 2.21 -1.12
C ILE A 62 -5.83 3.50 -0.32
N TRP A 63 -4.58 4.00 -0.25
CA TRP A 63 -4.29 5.28 0.40
C TRP A 63 -5.03 6.44 -0.26
N GLY A 64 -4.98 6.54 -1.61
CA GLY A 64 -5.67 7.58 -2.35
C GLY A 64 -7.18 7.53 -2.14
N ARG A 65 -7.78 6.33 -2.19
CA ARG A 65 -9.21 6.14 -1.88
C ARG A 65 -9.55 6.60 -0.46
N ASN A 66 -8.76 6.19 0.53
CA ASN A 66 -9.01 6.53 1.93
C ASN A 66 -8.86 8.04 2.18
N LEU A 67 -7.89 8.67 1.54
CA LEU A 67 -7.68 10.13 1.63
C LEU A 67 -8.81 10.93 0.98
N LEU A 68 -9.38 10.44 -0.15
CA LEU A 68 -10.37 11.17 -0.93
C LEU A 68 -11.82 10.81 -0.57
N LEU A 69 -12.10 9.59 -0.11
CA LEU A 69 -13.46 9.07 0.02
C LEU A 69 -13.83 8.62 1.43
N ASN A 70 -12.88 8.52 2.35
CA ASN A 70 -13.15 8.12 3.72
C ASN A 70 -12.88 9.27 4.68
N THR A 71 -13.96 9.93 5.13
CA THR A 71 -13.85 11.12 6.00
C THR A 71 -13.13 10.80 7.32
N ASP A 72 -13.36 9.63 7.92
CA ASP A 72 -12.70 9.27 9.18
C ASP A 72 -11.19 9.09 8.98
N ARG A 73 -10.78 8.42 7.90
CA ARG A 73 -9.36 8.24 7.56
C ARG A 73 -8.68 9.56 7.19
N TYR A 74 -9.39 10.43 6.47
CA TYR A 74 -8.90 11.77 6.17
C TYR A 74 -8.65 12.56 7.45
N VAL A 75 -9.66 12.67 8.34
CA VAL A 75 -9.54 13.41 9.61
C VAL A 75 -8.41 12.84 10.45
N GLN A 76 -8.31 11.51 10.60
CA GLN A 76 -7.22 10.85 11.31
C GLN A 76 -5.83 11.17 10.70
N THR A 77 -5.79 11.38 9.37
CA THR A 77 -4.55 11.72 8.67
C THR A 77 -4.12 13.16 8.98
N VAL A 78 -5.06 14.12 8.97
CA VAL A 78 -4.75 15.56 9.12
C VAL A 78 -4.79 16.05 10.58
N GLU A 79 -5.27 15.24 11.52
CA GLU A 79 -5.37 15.56 12.94
C GLU A 79 -4.03 16.06 13.54
N PRO A 80 -2.86 15.40 13.30
CA PRO A 80 -1.59 15.85 13.88
C PRO A 80 -1.16 17.24 13.42
N LEU A 81 -1.69 17.73 12.30
CA LEU A 81 -1.37 19.07 11.78
C LEU A 81 -1.79 20.17 12.74
N ALA A 82 -2.91 19.99 13.48
CA ALA A 82 -3.40 20.94 14.48
C ALA A 82 -2.40 21.19 15.62
N SER A 83 -1.52 20.25 15.91
CA SER A 83 -0.53 20.36 17.00
C SER A 83 0.84 20.82 16.51
N ASN A 84 1.03 21.01 15.20
CA ASN A 84 2.32 21.44 14.66
C ASN A 84 2.49 22.96 14.75
N PRO A 85 3.55 23.49 15.40
CA PRO A 85 3.73 24.94 15.55
C PRO A 85 3.80 25.71 14.23
N GLY A 86 4.41 25.13 13.18
CA GLY A 86 4.49 25.78 11.88
C GLY A 86 3.11 25.90 11.21
N VAL A 87 2.26 24.86 11.34
CA VAL A 87 0.87 24.90 10.86
C VAL A 87 0.06 25.91 11.67
N GLN A 88 0.21 25.90 12.99
CA GLN A 88 -0.44 26.87 13.88
C GLN A 88 -0.08 28.32 13.51
N ASN A 89 1.21 28.60 13.32
CA ASN A 89 1.67 29.92 12.89
C ASN A 89 1.10 30.33 11.52
N THR A 90 0.99 29.37 10.59
CA THR A 90 0.36 29.63 9.29
C THR A 90 -1.12 29.98 9.44
N VAL A 91 -1.85 29.30 10.34
CA VAL A 91 -3.26 29.61 10.64
C VAL A 91 -3.39 30.97 11.30
N ILE A 92 -2.53 31.29 12.29
CA ILE A 92 -2.51 32.59 12.96
C ILE A 92 -2.30 33.70 11.93
N ALA A 93 -1.27 33.59 11.09
CA ALA A 93 -0.97 34.57 10.05
C ALA A 93 -2.13 34.73 9.05
N ALA A 94 -2.81 33.63 8.69
CA ALA A 94 -3.97 33.69 7.80
C ALA A 94 -5.18 34.40 8.46
N VAL A 95 -5.41 34.19 9.74
CA VAL A 95 -6.45 34.86 10.51
C VAL A 95 -6.11 36.35 10.63
N ASP A 96 -4.88 36.68 11.03
CA ASP A 96 -4.45 38.07 11.15
C ASP A 96 -4.60 38.85 9.83
N ALA A 97 -4.20 38.21 8.69
CA ALA A 97 -4.37 38.83 7.37
C ALA A 97 -5.85 39.08 6.99
N GLN A 98 -6.77 38.25 7.50
CA GLN A 98 -8.23 38.46 7.28
C GLN A 98 -8.80 39.57 8.14
N PHE A 99 -8.23 39.84 9.32
CA PHE A 99 -8.69 40.89 10.23
C PHE A 99 -7.99 42.23 9.98
N GLN A 100 -6.73 42.21 9.49
CA GLN A 100 -6.03 43.46 9.11
C GLN A 100 -6.82 44.23 8.07
N GLY A 101 -7.15 45.47 8.39
CA GLY A 101 -7.92 46.37 7.54
C GLY A 101 -9.44 46.19 7.53
N ARG A 102 -9.99 45.18 8.23
CA ARG A 102 -11.44 44.98 8.38
C ARG A 102 -12.00 45.66 9.66
N ILE A 103 -11.16 45.81 10.67
CA ILE A 103 -11.46 46.64 11.84
C ILE A 103 -10.96 48.05 11.52
N ASP A 104 -11.75 48.77 10.74
CA ASP A 104 -11.46 50.18 10.43
C ASP A 104 -11.95 51.08 11.59
N LEU A 105 -11.07 51.15 12.61
CA LEU A 105 -11.32 52.03 13.76
C LEU A 105 -11.44 53.49 13.35
N LYS A 106 -10.84 53.86 12.21
CA LYS A 106 -10.96 55.23 11.68
C LYS A 106 -12.40 55.53 11.30
N SER A 107 -13.08 54.64 10.57
CA SER A 107 -14.49 54.86 10.17
C SER A 107 -15.44 54.90 11.37
N VAL A 108 -15.09 54.24 12.47
CA VAL A 108 -15.89 54.20 13.69
C VAL A 108 -15.64 55.42 14.59
N LEU A 109 -14.41 55.94 14.61
CA LEU A 109 -13.99 57.02 15.51
C LEU A 109 -14.00 58.40 14.86
N ASP A 110 -13.83 58.53 13.54
CA ASP A 110 -13.87 59.77 12.81
C ASP A 110 -15.17 60.58 13.03
N PRO A 111 -16.37 59.97 13.17
CA PRO A 111 -17.59 60.74 13.48
C PRO A 111 -17.67 61.29 14.91
N VAL A 112 -16.86 60.69 15.82
CA VAL A 112 -16.93 60.95 17.28
C VAL A 112 -15.75 61.78 17.76
N LEU A 113 -14.62 61.77 17.08
CA LEU A 113 -13.39 62.46 17.45
C LEU A 113 -13.11 63.66 16.56
N PRO A 114 -12.60 64.79 17.14
CA PRO A 114 -12.06 65.87 16.32
C PRO A 114 -10.93 65.37 15.40
N PRO A 115 -10.81 65.94 14.16
CA PRO A 115 -9.85 65.39 13.16
C PRO A 115 -8.39 65.25 13.64
N ARG A 116 -7.94 66.22 14.45
CA ARG A 116 -6.57 66.19 15.05
C ARG A 116 -6.44 65.12 16.10
N ALA A 117 -7.47 64.86 16.90
CA ALA A 117 -7.45 63.73 17.88
C ALA A 117 -7.51 62.36 17.20
N ALA A 118 -8.31 62.21 16.12
CA ALA A 118 -8.40 61.01 15.33
C ALA A 118 -7.03 60.64 14.70
N GLN A 119 -6.30 61.61 14.11
CA GLN A 119 -4.98 61.38 13.54
C GLN A 119 -3.94 60.86 14.54
N VAL A 120 -4.04 61.25 15.81
CA VAL A 120 -3.09 60.85 16.88
C VAL A 120 -3.51 59.55 17.55
N LEU A 121 -4.81 59.34 17.76
CA LEU A 121 -5.31 58.24 18.58
C LEU A 121 -5.65 56.98 17.77
N VAL A 122 -6.08 57.10 16.48
CA VAL A 122 -6.48 55.96 15.67
C VAL A 122 -5.33 55.00 15.40
N PRO A 123 -4.09 55.44 15.03
CA PRO A 123 -2.99 54.47 14.77
C PRO A 123 -2.62 53.60 16.00
N PRO A 124 -2.41 54.13 17.22
CA PRO A 124 -2.10 53.32 18.38
C PRO A 124 -3.27 52.41 18.80
N LEU A 125 -4.53 52.85 18.64
CA LEU A 125 -5.70 52.02 18.93
C LEU A 125 -5.85 50.90 17.91
N GLN A 126 -5.57 51.16 16.63
CA GLN A 126 -5.53 50.11 15.60
C GLN A 126 -4.47 49.10 15.93
N GLY A 127 -3.25 49.52 16.24
CA GLY A 127 -2.16 48.61 16.65
C GLY A 127 -2.49 47.77 17.90
N ALA A 128 -3.18 48.38 18.87
CA ALA A 128 -3.65 47.67 20.07
C ALA A 128 -4.73 46.63 19.73
N ALA A 129 -5.68 46.96 18.83
CA ALA A 129 -6.70 46.04 18.37
C ALA A 129 -6.09 44.84 17.60
N ASP A 130 -5.16 45.09 16.68
CA ASP A 130 -4.45 44.08 15.91
C ASP A 130 -3.62 43.16 16.85
N SER A 131 -2.93 43.74 17.84
CA SER A 131 -2.19 42.97 18.86
C SER A 131 -3.11 42.09 19.73
N LEU A 132 -4.29 42.60 20.08
CA LEU A 132 -5.29 41.83 20.82
C LEU A 132 -5.81 40.64 19.99
N VAL A 133 -6.15 40.86 18.71
CA VAL A 133 -6.58 39.80 17.80
C VAL A 133 -5.50 38.73 17.68
N ASN A 134 -4.26 39.15 17.44
CA ASN A 134 -3.14 38.21 17.36
C ASN A 134 -2.95 37.38 18.65
N THR A 135 -3.01 38.06 19.81
CA THR A 135 -2.85 37.38 21.13
C THR A 135 -3.97 36.37 21.38
N VAL A 136 -5.22 36.73 21.10
CA VAL A 136 -6.38 35.87 21.30
C VAL A 136 -6.31 34.68 20.32
N THR A 137 -6.03 34.94 19.05
CA THR A 137 -5.86 33.90 18.01
C THR A 137 -4.75 32.93 18.37
N THR A 138 -3.60 33.46 18.80
CA THR A 138 -2.44 32.60 19.21
C THR A 138 -2.81 31.69 20.36
N LYS A 139 -3.39 32.23 21.45
CA LYS A 139 -3.83 31.43 22.59
C LYS A 139 -4.85 30.37 22.22
N PHE A 140 -5.80 30.72 21.34
CA PHE A 140 -6.80 29.76 20.86
C PHE A 140 -6.17 28.67 20.02
N VAL A 141 -5.36 29.02 19.01
CA VAL A 141 -4.76 28.05 18.06
C VAL A 141 -3.80 27.10 18.79
N GLN A 142 -3.19 27.51 19.87
CA GLN A 142 -2.31 26.68 20.72
C GLN A 142 -3.07 25.84 21.76
N SER A 143 -4.38 26.01 21.89
CA SER A 143 -5.21 25.29 22.87
C SER A 143 -5.69 23.93 22.38
N ASP A 144 -6.11 23.04 23.30
CA ASP A 144 -6.77 21.77 22.95
C ASP A 144 -8.15 21.99 22.29
N ALA A 145 -8.80 23.11 22.59
CA ALA A 145 -10.05 23.50 21.95
C ALA A 145 -9.87 23.64 20.43
N PHE A 146 -8.74 24.19 19.99
CA PHE A 146 -8.42 24.29 18.56
C PHE A 146 -8.33 22.92 17.87
N LYS A 147 -7.75 21.91 18.52
CA LYS A 147 -7.68 20.54 17.97
C LYS A 147 -9.07 19.97 17.68
N THR A 148 -10.02 20.21 18.61
CA THR A 148 -11.42 19.78 18.44
C THR A 148 -12.09 20.54 17.30
N VAL A 149 -11.88 21.85 17.21
CA VAL A 149 -12.39 22.67 16.10
C VAL A 149 -11.77 22.24 14.77
N TRP A 150 -10.46 22.00 14.74
CA TRP A 150 -9.73 21.49 13.56
C TRP A 150 -10.35 20.19 13.02
N GLN A 151 -10.57 19.20 13.89
CA GLN A 151 -11.19 17.92 13.49
C GLN A 151 -12.61 18.13 12.96
N THR A 152 -13.42 18.99 13.64
CA THR A 152 -14.80 19.27 13.26
C THR A 152 -14.88 19.97 11.89
N VAL A 153 -14.04 20.98 11.65
CA VAL A 153 -13.98 21.71 10.39
C VAL A 153 -13.53 20.80 9.25
N ASN A 154 -12.45 20.04 9.46
CA ASN A 154 -11.93 19.12 8.45
C ASN A 154 -12.94 18.01 8.14
N ARG A 155 -13.63 17.47 9.14
CA ARG A 155 -14.70 16.48 8.96
C ARG A 155 -15.85 17.06 8.13
N ALA A 156 -16.35 18.22 8.52
CA ALA A 156 -17.46 18.86 7.84
C ALA A 156 -17.10 19.21 6.37
N ALA A 157 -15.95 19.83 6.15
CA ALA A 157 -15.47 20.18 4.80
C ALA A 157 -15.28 18.94 3.94
N HIS A 158 -14.60 17.91 4.45
CA HIS A 158 -14.36 16.67 3.72
C HIS A 158 -15.66 15.91 3.40
N THR A 159 -16.63 15.92 4.31
CA THR A 159 -17.94 15.29 4.07
C THR A 159 -18.65 15.96 2.89
N GLN A 160 -18.57 17.28 2.76
CA GLN A 160 -19.14 18.00 1.63
C GLN A 160 -18.40 17.71 0.31
N ILE A 161 -17.06 17.66 0.35
CA ILE A 161 -16.23 17.29 -0.82
C ILE A 161 -16.56 15.85 -1.23
N ASN A 162 -16.64 14.92 -0.29
CA ASN A 162 -16.97 13.51 -0.55
C ASN A 162 -18.36 13.40 -1.20
N TYR A 163 -19.35 14.16 -0.73
CA TYR A 163 -20.66 14.22 -1.38
C TYR A 163 -20.56 14.68 -2.85
N LEU A 164 -19.82 15.75 -3.13
CA LEU A 164 -19.62 16.23 -4.49
C LEU A 164 -19.01 15.14 -5.39
N LEU A 165 -18.03 14.41 -4.87
CA LEU A 165 -17.29 13.38 -5.59
C LEU A 165 -18.09 12.09 -5.78
N THR A 166 -18.91 11.68 -4.81
CA THR A 166 -19.64 10.40 -4.82
C THR A 166 -21.09 10.54 -5.27
N GLY A 167 -21.67 11.74 -5.15
CA GLY A 167 -23.11 11.98 -5.38
C GLY A 167 -24.01 11.46 -4.26
N GLN A 168 -23.45 10.91 -3.17
CA GLN A 168 -24.22 10.40 -2.03
C GLN A 168 -24.58 11.55 -1.09
N ARG A 169 -25.84 12.00 -1.11
CA ARG A 169 -26.32 13.13 -0.31
C ARG A 169 -26.21 12.85 1.20
N PRO A 170 -25.41 13.61 1.96
CA PRO A 170 -25.63 13.69 3.40
C PRO A 170 -26.98 14.42 3.66
N LYS A 171 -27.62 14.12 4.79
CA LYS A 171 -28.95 14.67 5.16
C LYS A 171 -29.00 16.20 5.14
N ASN A 172 -27.84 16.88 5.21
CA ASN A 172 -27.69 18.35 5.27
C ASN A 172 -26.78 18.90 4.16
N ALA A 173 -26.83 18.35 2.94
CA ALA A 173 -25.98 18.82 1.85
C ALA A 173 -26.51 20.14 1.28
N ALA A 174 -25.69 21.17 1.35
CA ALA A 174 -25.98 22.51 0.81
C ALA A 174 -25.22 22.77 -0.51
N VAL A 175 -25.42 21.88 -1.50
CA VAL A 175 -24.89 22.07 -2.85
C VAL A 175 -25.95 22.74 -3.71
N GLN A 176 -25.62 23.87 -4.30
CA GLN A 176 -26.45 24.58 -5.25
C GLN A 176 -25.80 24.52 -6.64
N VAL A 177 -26.61 24.24 -7.65
CA VAL A 177 -26.21 24.35 -9.05
C VAL A 177 -26.86 25.61 -9.60
N ALA A 178 -26.02 26.56 -9.96
CA ALA A 178 -26.50 27.82 -10.58
C ALA A 178 -26.99 27.56 -12.01
N SER A 179 -27.84 28.43 -12.51
CA SER A 179 -28.42 28.34 -13.89
C SER A 179 -27.37 28.32 -15.00
N ASN A 180 -26.17 28.84 -14.75
CA ASN A 180 -25.01 28.81 -15.66
C ASN A 180 -24.21 27.49 -15.60
N GLY A 181 -24.66 26.50 -14.85
CA GLY A 181 -23.97 25.22 -14.66
C GLY A 181 -22.81 25.25 -13.67
N ASP A 182 -22.61 26.35 -12.94
CA ASP A 182 -21.63 26.42 -11.87
C ASP A 182 -22.13 25.66 -10.63
N VAL A 183 -21.26 24.86 -10.07
CA VAL A 183 -21.49 24.13 -8.82
C VAL A 183 -20.89 24.92 -7.68
N THR A 184 -21.74 25.38 -6.78
CA THR A 184 -21.36 26.11 -5.57
C THR A 184 -21.62 25.26 -4.34
N LEU A 185 -20.67 25.30 -3.41
CA LEU A 185 -20.76 24.65 -2.11
C LEU A 185 -21.05 25.72 -1.05
N ASP A 186 -22.19 25.62 -0.39
CA ASP A 186 -22.55 26.47 0.74
C ASP A 186 -21.96 25.87 2.03
N LEU A 187 -20.97 26.55 2.59
CA LEU A 187 -20.32 26.20 3.83
C LEU A 187 -20.98 26.84 5.07
N SER A 188 -22.14 27.50 4.92
CA SER A 188 -22.82 28.18 6.03
C SER A 188 -23.04 27.24 7.22
N SER A 189 -23.43 26.00 6.98
CA SER A 189 -23.60 25.00 8.03
C SER A 189 -22.30 24.66 8.76
N VAL A 190 -21.18 24.64 8.02
CA VAL A 190 -19.83 24.44 8.60
C VAL A 190 -19.44 25.62 9.45
N VAL A 191 -19.64 26.84 8.94
CA VAL A 191 -19.35 28.09 9.67
C VAL A 191 -20.19 28.16 10.96
N VAL A 192 -21.47 27.80 10.92
CA VAL A 192 -22.33 27.74 12.12
C VAL A 192 -21.79 26.75 13.15
N GLN A 193 -21.37 25.55 12.73
CA GLN A 193 -20.79 24.56 13.63
C GLN A 193 -19.47 25.03 14.24
N VAL A 194 -18.61 25.66 13.43
CA VAL A 194 -17.34 26.23 13.89
C VAL A 194 -17.60 27.34 14.90
N LYS A 195 -18.53 28.26 14.59
CA LYS A 195 -18.95 29.36 15.49
C LYS A 195 -19.45 28.83 16.83
N ALA A 196 -20.31 27.81 16.82
CA ALA A 196 -20.77 27.13 18.04
C ALA A 196 -19.61 26.59 18.86
N ARG A 197 -18.69 25.87 18.23
CA ARG A 197 -17.50 25.31 18.91
C ARG A 197 -16.54 26.38 19.45
N LEU A 198 -16.40 27.50 18.75
CA LEU A 198 -15.60 28.64 19.23
C LEU A 198 -16.22 29.25 20.48
N VAL A 199 -17.56 29.42 20.50
CA VAL A 199 -18.31 29.95 21.66
C VAL A 199 -18.18 28.97 22.84
N ASP A 200 -18.35 27.63 22.61
CA ASP A 200 -18.18 26.60 23.62
C ASP A 200 -16.75 26.60 24.20
N ALA A 201 -15.77 26.94 23.37
CA ALA A 201 -14.36 27.08 23.75
C ALA A 201 -14.04 28.42 24.48
N GLY A 202 -15.06 29.25 24.79
CA GLY A 202 -14.89 30.48 25.53
C GLY A 202 -14.70 31.75 24.65
N LEU A 203 -14.66 31.61 23.33
CA LEU A 203 -14.56 32.72 22.37
C LEU A 203 -15.94 33.28 22.06
N THR A 204 -16.58 33.91 23.06
CA THR A 204 -17.94 34.45 22.95
C THR A 204 -18.11 35.50 21.85
N VAL A 205 -17.04 36.22 21.48
CA VAL A 205 -17.00 37.14 20.36
C VAL A 205 -17.38 36.50 19.04
N ALA A 206 -17.07 35.19 18.86
CA ALA A 206 -17.45 34.43 17.69
C ALA A 206 -18.97 34.39 17.47
N SER A 207 -19.79 34.59 18.52
CA SER A 207 -21.24 34.68 18.41
C SER A 207 -21.72 35.88 17.58
N LYS A 208 -20.94 36.97 17.56
CA LYS A 208 -21.24 38.22 16.85
C LYS A 208 -20.78 38.22 15.39
N VAL A 209 -19.99 37.26 14.96
CA VAL A 209 -19.51 37.19 13.57
C VAL A 209 -20.67 36.76 12.65
N PRO A 210 -21.08 37.59 11.67
CA PRO A 210 -22.13 37.23 10.74
C PRO A 210 -21.70 36.07 9.83
N VAL A 211 -22.61 35.14 9.56
CA VAL A 211 -22.41 34.05 8.60
C VAL A 211 -22.73 34.57 7.20
N VAL A 212 -21.80 35.31 6.59
CA VAL A 212 -22.00 35.94 5.28
C VAL A 212 -21.06 35.32 4.26
N GLY A 213 -21.61 34.97 3.07
CA GLY A 213 -20.77 34.65 1.90
C GLY A 213 -19.98 33.36 1.98
N SER A 214 -20.48 32.34 2.67
CA SER A 214 -19.79 31.04 2.86
C SER A 214 -19.88 30.11 1.63
N THR A 215 -20.17 30.67 0.44
CA THR A 215 -20.35 29.92 -0.79
C THR A 215 -19.04 29.87 -1.59
N ILE A 216 -18.52 28.67 -1.86
CA ILE A 216 -17.31 28.47 -2.66
C ILE A 216 -17.71 27.85 -4.00
N LYS A 217 -17.24 28.44 -5.11
CA LYS A 217 -17.36 27.85 -6.44
C LYS A 217 -16.38 26.69 -6.56
N VAL A 218 -16.91 25.47 -6.75
CA VAL A 218 -16.12 24.23 -6.80
C VAL A 218 -15.77 23.84 -8.23
N GLY A 219 -16.56 24.28 -9.22
CA GLY A 219 -16.36 23.97 -10.62
C GLY A 219 -17.65 24.04 -11.44
N ASN A 220 -17.66 23.35 -12.56
CA ASN A 220 -18.84 23.21 -13.42
C ASN A 220 -19.36 21.75 -13.40
N VAL A 221 -20.60 21.56 -13.87
CA VAL A 221 -21.28 20.24 -13.92
C VAL A 221 -20.46 19.20 -14.70
N ALA A 222 -19.83 19.57 -15.81
CA ALA A 222 -19.03 18.66 -16.63
C ALA A 222 -17.79 18.18 -15.88
N GLY A 223 -17.05 19.09 -15.23
CA GLY A 223 -15.91 18.74 -14.38
C GLY A 223 -16.30 17.83 -13.20
N LEU A 224 -17.46 18.06 -12.60
CA LEU A 224 -17.98 17.24 -11.51
C LEU A 224 -18.32 15.81 -11.99
N GLN A 225 -18.90 15.65 -13.19
CA GLN A 225 -19.17 14.32 -13.77
C GLN A 225 -17.86 13.53 -14.01
N HIS A 226 -16.83 14.18 -14.54
CA HIS A 226 -15.51 13.58 -14.71
C HIS A 226 -14.90 13.17 -13.37
N ALA A 227 -14.95 14.05 -12.37
CA ALA A 227 -14.46 13.77 -11.02
C ALA A 227 -15.19 12.57 -10.39
N ARG A 228 -16.51 12.48 -10.54
CA ARG A 228 -17.31 11.34 -10.07
C ARG A 228 -16.95 10.03 -10.79
N SER A 229 -16.74 10.08 -12.09
CA SER A 229 -16.33 8.91 -12.89
C SER A 229 -14.97 8.38 -12.40
N LEU A 230 -13.98 9.27 -12.22
CA LEU A 230 -12.67 8.92 -11.69
C LEU A 230 -12.75 8.37 -10.25
N THR A 231 -13.59 8.96 -9.43
CA THR A 231 -13.81 8.53 -8.04
C THR A 231 -14.43 7.13 -7.97
N ASN A 232 -15.44 6.86 -8.81
CA ASN A 232 -16.06 5.54 -8.92
C ASN A 232 -15.06 4.50 -9.43
N LEU A 233 -14.23 4.86 -10.42
CA LEU A 233 -13.16 4.00 -10.90
C LEU A 233 -12.15 3.72 -9.79
N LEU A 234 -11.69 4.75 -9.08
CA LEU A 234 -10.75 4.61 -7.95
C LEU A 234 -11.31 3.66 -6.89
N ASN A 235 -12.59 3.82 -6.52
CA ASN A 235 -13.22 2.96 -5.52
C ASN A 235 -13.32 1.50 -6.00
N LYS A 236 -13.71 1.26 -7.27
CA LYS A 236 -13.75 -0.08 -7.85
C LYS A 236 -12.34 -0.69 -7.89
N VAL A 237 -11.37 0.05 -8.40
CA VAL A 237 -9.98 -0.41 -8.49
C VAL A 237 -9.42 -0.70 -7.11
N ALA A 238 -9.65 0.18 -6.11
CA ALA A 238 -9.17 -0.03 -4.75
C ALA A 238 -9.72 -1.31 -4.11
N ASN A 239 -10.96 -1.68 -4.43
CA ASN A 239 -11.59 -2.88 -3.88
C ASN A 239 -11.12 -4.17 -4.60
N TRP A 240 -10.92 -4.13 -5.90
CA TRP A 240 -10.62 -5.32 -6.70
C TRP A 240 -9.12 -5.57 -6.93
N LEU A 241 -8.32 -4.50 -7.02
CA LEU A 241 -6.89 -4.59 -7.38
C LEU A 241 -6.08 -5.55 -6.47
N PRO A 242 -6.21 -5.49 -5.12
CA PRO A 242 -5.48 -6.41 -4.26
C PRO A 242 -5.88 -7.87 -4.49
N TRP A 243 -7.17 -8.15 -4.68
CA TRP A 243 -7.69 -9.49 -4.94
C TRP A 243 -7.22 -10.02 -6.29
N VAL A 244 -7.31 -9.21 -7.34
CA VAL A 244 -6.82 -9.55 -8.69
C VAL A 244 -5.32 -9.82 -8.63
N GLY A 245 -4.55 -8.97 -7.96
CA GLY A 245 -3.12 -9.16 -7.79
C GLY A 245 -2.79 -10.47 -7.08
N LEU A 246 -3.51 -10.81 -6.01
CA LEU A 246 -3.31 -12.04 -5.25
C LEU A 246 -3.70 -13.28 -6.07
N VAL A 247 -4.85 -13.27 -6.74
CA VAL A 247 -5.29 -14.38 -7.59
C VAL A 247 -4.31 -14.63 -8.74
N LEU A 248 -3.85 -13.57 -9.42
CA LEU A 248 -2.85 -13.67 -10.48
C LEU A 248 -1.53 -14.24 -9.94
N LEU A 249 -1.11 -13.87 -8.73
CA LEU A 249 0.08 -14.43 -8.08
C LEU A 249 -0.08 -15.93 -7.88
N VAL A 250 -1.19 -16.35 -7.28
CA VAL A 250 -1.47 -17.77 -7.00
C VAL A 250 -1.53 -18.55 -8.29
N VAL A 251 -2.31 -18.12 -9.28
CA VAL A 251 -2.46 -18.78 -10.59
C VAL A 251 -1.11 -18.85 -11.31
N GLY A 252 -0.38 -17.74 -11.40
CA GLY A 252 0.93 -17.70 -12.06
C GLY A 252 1.95 -18.63 -11.43
N VAL A 253 1.98 -18.71 -10.09
CA VAL A 253 2.87 -19.63 -9.36
C VAL A 253 2.44 -21.08 -9.56
N LEU A 254 1.14 -21.40 -9.54
CA LEU A 254 0.64 -22.77 -9.75
C LEU A 254 0.89 -23.27 -11.17
N LEU A 255 0.76 -22.40 -12.19
CA LEU A 255 1.03 -22.74 -13.59
C LEU A 255 2.54 -22.85 -13.89
N SER A 256 3.41 -22.27 -13.04
CA SER A 256 4.85 -22.28 -13.23
C SER A 256 5.43 -23.68 -13.00
N ARG A 257 6.30 -24.16 -13.89
CA ARG A 257 7.05 -25.42 -13.73
C ARG A 257 7.98 -25.38 -12.51
N ARG A 258 8.53 -24.19 -12.17
CA ARG A 258 9.43 -23.97 -11.03
C ARG A 258 8.76 -23.08 -9.97
N LYS A 259 7.67 -23.56 -9.38
CA LYS A 259 6.76 -22.82 -8.49
C LYS A 259 7.49 -22.02 -7.40
N ARG A 260 8.50 -22.60 -6.75
CA ARG A 260 9.29 -21.90 -5.71
C ARG A 260 10.06 -20.70 -6.24
N ARG A 261 10.77 -20.88 -7.37
CA ARG A 261 11.52 -19.78 -7.98
C ARG A 261 10.59 -18.67 -8.46
N ALA A 262 9.45 -19.03 -9.03
CA ALA A 262 8.43 -18.09 -9.46
C ALA A 262 7.90 -17.27 -8.28
N LEU A 263 7.55 -17.92 -7.15
CA LEU A 263 7.07 -17.23 -5.95
C LEU A 263 8.12 -16.29 -5.36
N VAL A 264 9.35 -16.77 -5.16
CA VAL A 264 10.45 -15.93 -4.62
C VAL A 264 10.75 -14.76 -5.55
N ALA A 265 10.82 -14.99 -6.87
CA ALA A 265 11.06 -13.94 -7.85
C ALA A 265 9.94 -12.89 -7.86
N SER A 266 8.67 -13.31 -7.77
CA SER A 266 7.53 -12.39 -7.70
C SER A 266 7.53 -11.57 -6.40
N LEU A 267 7.84 -12.18 -5.25
CA LEU A 267 7.93 -11.47 -3.98
C LEU A 267 9.11 -10.48 -3.95
N LEU A 268 10.26 -10.85 -4.50
CA LEU A 268 11.39 -9.92 -4.66
C LEU A 268 11.05 -8.80 -5.64
N GLY A 269 10.38 -9.13 -6.75
CA GLY A 269 9.86 -8.13 -7.70
C GLY A 269 8.89 -7.16 -7.02
N LEU A 270 8.02 -7.67 -6.13
CA LEU A 270 7.12 -6.84 -5.31
C LEU A 270 7.92 -5.89 -4.41
N VAL A 271 8.95 -6.38 -3.70
CA VAL A 271 9.80 -5.53 -2.85
C VAL A 271 10.48 -4.44 -3.67
N ILE A 272 11.07 -4.80 -4.82
CA ILE A 272 11.71 -3.83 -5.73
C ILE A 272 10.70 -2.80 -6.21
N GLY A 273 9.51 -3.22 -6.64
CA GLY A 273 8.43 -2.32 -7.08
C GLY A 273 8.01 -1.35 -5.97
N LEU A 274 7.87 -1.82 -4.73
CA LEU A 274 7.55 -0.96 -3.57
C LEU A 274 8.67 0.02 -3.23
N VAL A 275 9.94 -0.36 -3.40
CA VAL A 275 11.09 0.56 -3.28
C VAL A 275 11.02 1.65 -4.35
N ILE A 276 10.69 1.30 -5.60
CA ILE A 276 10.50 2.28 -6.69
C ILE A 276 9.39 3.27 -6.34
N VAL A 277 8.25 2.80 -5.81
CA VAL A 277 7.17 3.69 -5.32
C VAL A 277 7.68 4.58 -4.18
N GLY A 278 8.48 4.05 -3.25
CA GLY A 278 9.12 4.83 -2.19
C GLY A 278 10.00 5.96 -2.73
N ILE A 279 10.81 5.67 -3.75
CA ILE A 279 11.63 6.69 -4.45
C ILE A 279 10.71 7.71 -5.13
N GLY A 280 9.61 7.27 -5.76
CA GLY A 280 8.61 8.17 -6.35
C GLY A 280 8.01 9.14 -5.31
N ILE A 281 7.76 8.70 -4.08
CA ILE A 281 7.30 9.58 -2.98
C ILE A 281 8.36 10.61 -2.62
N LEU A 282 9.66 10.26 -2.60
CA LEU A 282 10.75 11.20 -2.33
C LEU A 282 10.86 12.28 -3.43
N ILE A 283 10.74 11.87 -4.69
CA ILE A 283 10.72 12.79 -5.83
C ILE A 283 9.49 13.71 -5.75
N GLY A 284 8.30 13.13 -5.50
CA GLY A 284 7.06 13.90 -5.32
C GLY A 284 7.16 14.92 -4.18
N ARG A 285 7.81 14.55 -3.07
CA ARG A 285 8.10 15.48 -1.96
C ARG A 285 8.99 16.63 -2.40
N ALA A 286 10.07 16.38 -3.13
CA ALA A 286 10.95 17.43 -3.62
C ALA A 286 10.22 18.39 -4.56
N ILE A 287 9.40 17.90 -5.48
CA ILE A 287 8.59 18.71 -6.39
C ILE A 287 7.56 19.56 -5.60
N TYR A 288 6.88 18.95 -4.62
CA TYR A 288 5.91 19.62 -3.77
C TYR A 288 6.55 20.80 -3.03
N LEU A 289 7.69 20.56 -2.34
CA LEU A 289 8.40 21.58 -1.58
C LEU A 289 8.89 22.74 -2.43
N ASN A 290 9.31 22.47 -3.68
CA ASN A 290 9.77 23.52 -4.58
C ASN A 290 8.65 24.39 -5.15
N LYS A 291 7.40 23.90 -5.16
CA LYS A 291 6.26 24.63 -5.74
C LYS A 291 5.38 25.37 -4.72
N ILE A 292 5.33 24.93 -3.46
CA ILE A 292 4.31 25.33 -2.48
C ILE A 292 4.87 26.25 -1.39
N THR A 293 6.20 26.33 -1.23
CA THR A 293 6.79 27.24 -0.24
C THR A 293 6.47 28.70 -0.55
N THR A 294 5.89 29.40 0.44
CA THR A 294 5.58 30.82 0.40
C THR A 294 6.15 31.49 1.66
N PRO A 295 6.21 32.83 1.75
CA PRO A 295 6.64 33.48 2.98
C PRO A 295 5.84 33.10 4.22
N THR A 296 4.56 32.79 4.06
CA THR A 296 3.65 32.35 5.15
C THR A 296 3.71 30.85 5.41
N LEU A 297 4.03 30.04 4.40
CA LEU A 297 4.19 28.59 4.52
C LEU A 297 5.66 28.20 4.35
N THR A 298 6.37 28.12 5.48
CA THR A 298 7.79 27.77 5.48
C THR A 298 8.04 26.36 4.92
N ARG A 299 9.26 26.12 4.41
CA ARG A 299 9.67 24.82 3.87
C ARG A 299 9.48 23.68 4.88
N ASP A 300 9.80 23.92 6.15
CA ASP A 300 9.69 22.91 7.22
C ASP A 300 8.22 22.56 7.50
N THR A 301 7.34 23.56 7.50
CA THR A 301 5.90 23.36 7.65
C THR A 301 5.31 22.59 6.47
N ALA A 302 5.67 22.97 5.24
CA ALA A 302 5.25 22.27 4.03
C ALA A 302 5.74 20.80 4.03
N GLN A 303 6.99 20.58 4.47
CA GLN A 303 7.55 19.23 4.64
C GLN A 303 6.75 18.40 5.65
N TYR A 304 6.43 18.98 6.81
CA TYR A 304 5.64 18.29 7.84
C TYR A 304 4.23 17.92 7.33
N ILE A 305 3.57 18.83 6.60
CA ILE A 305 2.27 18.58 5.98
C ILE A 305 2.36 17.38 5.02
N PHE A 306 3.33 17.41 4.10
CA PHE A 306 3.53 16.31 3.16
C PHE A 306 3.78 14.97 3.87
N ASP A 307 4.71 14.97 4.83
CA ASP A 307 5.10 13.76 5.56
C ASP A 307 3.93 13.19 6.37
N THR A 308 3.07 14.05 6.92
CA THR A 308 1.85 13.66 7.65
C THR A 308 0.83 13.03 6.71
N VAL A 309 0.57 13.62 5.54
CA VAL A 309 -0.40 13.11 4.56
C VAL A 309 0.02 11.75 3.99
N VAL A 310 1.31 11.58 3.67
CA VAL A 310 1.81 10.32 3.09
C VAL A 310 2.22 9.28 4.15
N ARG A 311 2.07 9.58 5.43
CA ARG A 311 2.47 8.70 6.55
C ARG A 311 1.89 7.30 6.42
N TYR A 312 0.59 7.18 6.18
CA TYR A 312 -0.09 5.89 6.06
C TYR A 312 0.30 5.15 4.77
N LEU A 313 0.58 5.87 3.67
CA LEU A 313 1.11 5.26 2.46
C LEU A 313 2.49 4.66 2.70
N ARG A 314 3.40 5.40 3.32
CA ARG A 314 4.74 4.90 3.68
C ARG A 314 4.68 3.69 4.61
N LEU A 315 3.78 3.74 5.60
CA LEU A 315 3.56 2.62 6.49
C LEU A 315 3.09 1.38 5.71
N GLY A 316 2.06 1.51 4.88
CA GLY A 316 1.55 0.42 4.05
C GLY A 316 2.61 -0.20 3.13
N ILE A 317 3.43 0.63 2.46
CA ILE A 317 4.54 0.18 1.62
C ILE A 317 5.57 -0.60 2.45
N ARG A 318 5.99 -0.08 3.60
CA ARG A 318 6.98 -0.74 4.48
C ARG A 318 6.48 -2.08 4.99
N LEU A 319 5.22 -2.13 5.42
CA LEU A 319 4.61 -3.35 5.96
C LEU A 319 4.46 -4.42 4.88
N LEU A 320 3.99 -4.05 3.69
CA LEU A 320 3.86 -4.97 2.57
C LEU A 320 5.22 -5.47 2.08
N ALA A 321 6.23 -4.59 1.99
CA ALA A 321 7.58 -4.96 1.63
C ALA A 321 8.21 -5.92 2.66
N LEU A 322 8.04 -5.64 3.95
CA LEU A 322 8.53 -6.50 5.03
C LEU A 322 7.87 -7.88 4.97
N LEU A 323 6.55 -7.94 4.82
CA LEU A 323 5.81 -9.19 4.68
C LEU A 323 6.31 -9.98 3.47
N ALA A 324 6.41 -9.33 2.30
CA ALA A 324 6.91 -9.97 1.08
C ALA A 324 8.33 -10.52 1.25
N LEU A 325 9.22 -9.77 1.92
CA LEU A 325 10.59 -10.17 2.20
C LEU A 325 10.65 -11.39 3.14
N ILE A 326 9.88 -11.37 4.23
CA ILE A 326 9.82 -12.47 5.20
C ILE A 326 9.30 -13.75 4.54
N VAL A 327 8.23 -13.62 3.75
CA VAL A 327 7.67 -14.75 3.01
C VAL A 327 8.66 -15.27 1.97
N ALA A 328 9.33 -14.39 1.22
CA ALA A 328 10.35 -14.77 0.25
C ALA A 328 11.51 -15.52 0.92
N LEU A 329 11.98 -15.04 2.07
CA LEU A 329 13.03 -15.67 2.86
C LEU A 329 12.58 -17.03 3.39
N GLY A 330 11.36 -17.14 3.94
CA GLY A 330 10.80 -18.40 4.41
C GLY A 330 10.72 -19.46 3.31
N VAL A 331 10.20 -19.10 2.13
CA VAL A 331 10.14 -19.97 0.96
C VAL A 331 11.54 -20.33 0.45
N TRP A 332 12.50 -19.41 0.49
CA TRP A 332 13.88 -19.65 0.07
C TRP A 332 14.61 -20.59 1.03
N VAL A 333 14.52 -20.37 2.34
CA VAL A 333 15.12 -21.21 3.40
C VAL A 333 14.55 -22.64 3.37
N SER A 334 13.26 -22.79 3.08
CA SER A 334 12.62 -24.08 2.91
C SER A 334 13.08 -24.82 1.62
N GLY A 335 14.01 -24.25 0.84
CA GLY A 335 14.53 -24.80 -0.41
C GLY A 335 15.54 -25.94 -0.23
N PRO A 336 15.81 -26.75 -1.30
CA PRO A 336 16.83 -27.76 -1.32
C PRO A 336 18.25 -27.22 -1.58
N GLY A 337 18.44 -25.89 -1.57
CA GLY A 337 19.73 -25.24 -1.85
C GLY A 337 20.78 -25.48 -0.76
N TYR A 338 22.05 -25.53 -1.13
CA TYR A 338 23.19 -25.76 -0.21
C TYR A 338 23.17 -24.79 0.99
N VAL A 339 22.92 -23.49 0.76
CA VAL A 339 22.84 -22.49 1.83
C VAL A 339 21.61 -22.70 2.71
N ALA A 340 20.48 -23.05 2.10
CA ALA A 340 19.24 -23.35 2.83
C ALA A 340 19.38 -24.60 3.71
N THR A 341 20.09 -25.62 3.22
CA THR A 341 20.37 -26.83 4.03
C THR A 341 21.34 -26.53 5.16
N ARG A 342 22.38 -25.71 4.95
CA ARG A 342 23.34 -25.33 5.99
C ARG A 342 22.70 -24.45 7.07
N PHE A 343 21.85 -23.49 6.66
CA PHE A 343 21.05 -22.68 7.62
C PHE A 343 20.07 -23.56 8.40
N ARG A 344 19.42 -24.50 7.73
CA ARG A 344 18.51 -25.47 8.37
C ARG A 344 19.25 -26.38 9.35
N THR A 345 20.44 -26.87 9.03
CA THR A 345 21.24 -27.68 9.97
C THR A 345 21.68 -26.87 11.19
N PHE A 346 21.90 -25.57 11.04
CA PHE A 346 22.21 -24.66 12.16
C PHE A 346 20.98 -24.43 13.05
N VAL A 347 19.81 -24.11 12.44
CA VAL A 347 18.56 -23.82 13.18
C VAL A 347 17.89 -25.10 13.69
N VAL A 348 18.02 -26.24 13.00
CA VAL A 348 17.33 -27.52 13.29
C VAL A 348 18.19 -28.45 14.16
N ARG A 349 19.38 -28.05 14.60
CA ARG A 349 20.07 -28.80 15.67
C ARG A 349 19.24 -28.91 16.94
N TRP A 350 18.34 -27.97 17.18
CA TRP A 350 17.48 -27.94 18.39
C TRP A 350 16.19 -28.83 18.30
N PRO A 351 15.49 -29.04 17.16
CA PRO A 351 14.31 -29.88 17.14
C PRO A 351 14.56 -31.35 16.71
N ARG A 352 15.79 -31.78 16.48
CA ARG A 352 16.04 -33.20 16.12
C ARG A 352 15.61 -34.16 17.22
N GLU A 353 15.69 -33.78 18.48
CA GLU A 353 15.23 -34.55 19.63
C GLU A 353 13.69 -34.48 19.82
N ALA A 354 13.04 -33.39 19.39
CA ALA A 354 11.58 -33.26 19.46
C ALA A 354 10.87 -33.92 18.25
N GLY A 355 11.48 -33.89 17.06
CA GLY A 355 10.90 -34.44 15.83
C GLY A 355 10.91 -35.99 15.75
N SER A 356 11.74 -36.68 16.56
CA SER A 356 11.77 -38.12 16.62
C SER A 356 10.54 -38.77 17.29
N ARG A 357 9.73 -37.96 17.98
CA ARG A 357 8.48 -38.38 18.64
C ARG A 357 7.19 -38.07 17.85
N LEU A 358 7.27 -37.36 16.73
CA LEU A 358 6.12 -37.04 15.89
C LEU A 358 5.95 -38.09 14.78
N ASN A 359 5.15 -39.10 15.07
CA ASN A 359 4.70 -40.05 14.07
C ASN A 359 3.56 -39.40 13.25
N ALA A 360 3.90 -38.83 12.07
CA ALA A 360 2.94 -38.02 11.27
C ALA A 360 1.85 -38.88 10.58
N GLY A 361 1.79 -40.20 10.82
CA GLY A 361 0.73 -41.05 10.31
C GLY A 361 0.40 -40.82 8.81
N PRO A 362 -0.88 -40.86 8.43
CA PRO A 362 -1.32 -40.67 7.03
C PRO A 362 -1.20 -39.22 6.54
N VAL A 363 -0.94 -38.26 7.42
CA VAL A 363 -0.83 -36.81 7.07
C VAL A 363 0.47 -36.51 6.34
N GLY A 364 1.54 -37.25 6.62
CA GLY A 364 2.85 -37.05 6.02
C GLY A 364 2.87 -37.13 4.48
N PRO A 365 2.37 -38.21 3.87
CA PRO A 365 2.31 -38.36 2.41
C PRO A 365 1.44 -37.32 1.72
N PHE A 366 0.34 -36.90 2.35
CA PHE A 366 -0.53 -35.81 1.85
C PHE A 366 0.22 -34.51 1.81
N VAL A 367 0.89 -34.11 2.91
CA VAL A 367 1.68 -32.88 2.99
C VAL A 367 2.83 -32.88 1.99
N ASP A 368 3.51 -34.00 1.77
CA ASP A 368 4.59 -34.11 0.78
C ASP A 368 4.08 -33.88 -0.65
N ARG A 369 2.94 -34.50 -1.00
CA ARG A 369 2.32 -34.38 -2.33
C ARG A 369 1.84 -32.94 -2.62
N TYR A 370 1.29 -32.26 -1.61
CA TYR A 370 0.71 -30.92 -1.75
C TYR A 370 1.55 -29.81 -1.11
N ALA A 371 2.79 -30.06 -0.72
CA ALA A 371 3.66 -29.13 0.00
C ALA A 371 3.76 -27.73 -0.65
N ILE A 372 3.78 -27.67 -1.98
CA ILE A 372 3.85 -26.39 -2.71
C ILE A 372 2.51 -25.65 -2.66
N ALA A 373 1.41 -26.39 -2.84
CA ALA A 373 0.06 -25.81 -2.77
C ALA A 373 -0.24 -25.29 -1.35
N LEU A 374 0.13 -26.06 -0.32
CA LEU A 374 -0.01 -25.65 1.09
C LEU A 374 0.80 -24.38 1.42
N ARG A 375 2.03 -24.27 0.92
CA ARG A 375 2.84 -23.06 1.12
C ARG A 375 2.24 -21.85 0.43
N VAL A 376 1.76 -22.01 -0.81
CA VAL A 376 1.05 -20.95 -1.55
C VAL A 376 -0.24 -20.56 -0.84
N ALA A 377 -0.99 -21.55 -0.33
CA ALA A 377 -2.21 -21.31 0.44
C ALA A 377 -1.94 -20.51 1.72
N VAL A 378 -0.91 -20.87 2.50
CA VAL A 378 -0.50 -20.12 3.71
C VAL A 378 -0.19 -18.66 3.37
N VAL A 379 0.61 -18.42 2.32
CA VAL A 379 0.95 -17.05 1.88
C VAL A 379 -0.28 -16.30 1.41
N ALA A 380 -1.15 -16.96 0.63
CA ALA A 380 -2.39 -16.36 0.14
C ALA A 380 -3.34 -16.01 1.29
N ILE A 381 -3.57 -16.92 2.24
CA ILE A 381 -4.45 -16.68 3.41
C ILE A 381 -3.92 -15.53 4.26
N LEU A 382 -2.62 -15.48 4.54
CA LEU A 382 -2.03 -14.38 5.31
C LEU A 382 -2.06 -13.05 4.55
N GLY A 383 -1.90 -13.10 3.23
CA GLY A 383 -2.10 -11.93 2.36
C GLY A 383 -3.55 -11.42 2.42
N VAL A 384 -4.53 -12.34 2.36
CA VAL A 384 -5.96 -12.01 2.52
C VAL A 384 -6.23 -11.40 3.89
N ILE A 385 -5.73 -12.02 4.97
CA ILE A 385 -5.89 -11.50 6.33
C ILE A 385 -5.33 -10.08 6.41
N LEU A 386 -4.13 -9.83 5.86
CA LEU A 386 -3.53 -8.49 5.83
C LEU A 386 -4.39 -7.48 5.06
N LEU A 387 -5.03 -7.90 3.96
CA LEU A 387 -5.91 -7.04 3.15
C LEU A 387 -7.23 -6.70 3.85
N LEU A 388 -7.69 -7.53 4.80
CA LEU A 388 -8.89 -7.26 5.59
C LEU A 388 -8.66 -6.21 6.68
N PHE A 389 -7.41 -5.90 7.02
CA PHE A 389 -7.08 -4.83 7.95
C PHE A 389 -6.98 -3.49 7.21
N ASP A 390 -7.86 -2.55 7.50
CA ASP A 390 -7.83 -1.18 6.93
C ASP A 390 -6.56 -0.40 7.28
N SER A 391 -5.93 -0.68 8.43
CA SER A 391 -4.68 -0.06 8.87
C SER A 391 -3.89 -1.03 9.76
N PRO A 392 -3.14 -1.99 9.17
CA PRO A 392 -2.38 -2.94 9.95
C PRO A 392 -1.29 -2.22 10.76
N SER A 393 -1.23 -2.50 12.05
CA SER A 393 -0.14 -2.01 12.91
C SER A 393 1.16 -2.77 12.60
N LEU A 394 2.31 -2.18 12.97
CA LEU A 394 3.60 -2.88 12.86
C LEU A 394 3.57 -4.23 13.61
N VAL A 395 2.94 -4.24 14.79
CA VAL A 395 2.79 -5.47 15.60
C VAL A 395 1.97 -6.53 14.85
N THR A 396 0.84 -6.14 14.24
CA THR A 396 0.00 -7.07 13.44
C THR A 396 0.80 -7.73 12.31
N VAL A 397 1.63 -6.95 11.60
CA VAL A 397 2.45 -7.50 10.51
C VAL A 397 3.55 -8.41 11.01
N ILE A 398 4.23 -8.04 12.11
CA ILE A 398 5.25 -8.91 12.73
C ILE A 398 4.60 -10.22 13.19
N VAL A 399 3.44 -10.18 13.83
CA VAL A 399 2.72 -11.39 14.27
C VAL A 399 2.33 -12.26 13.08
N LEU A 400 1.74 -11.69 12.02
CA LEU A 400 1.41 -12.43 10.79
C LEU A 400 2.66 -13.04 10.13
N ALA A 401 3.76 -12.31 10.11
CA ALA A 401 5.03 -12.77 9.59
C ALA A 401 5.60 -13.96 10.40
N VAL A 402 5.55 -13.87 11.73
CA VAL A 402 5.96 -14.97 12.63
C VAL A 402 5.07 -16.20 12.43
N ILE A 403 3.74 -16.00 12.36
CA ILE A 403 2.79 -17.10 12.06
C ILE A 403 3.12 -17.74 10.70
N CYS A 404 3.41 -16.93 9.67
CA CYS A 404 3.82 -17.41 8.36
C CYS A 404 5.04 -18.34 8.45
N VAL A 405 6.10 -17.88 9.13
CA VAL A 405 7.34 -18.65 9.31
C VAL A 405 7.06 -19.93 10.06
N ILE A 406 6.27 -19.89 11.14
CA ILE A 406 5.91 -21.08 11.92
C ILE A 406 5.14 -22.10 11.06
N LEU A 407 4.12 -21.66 10.31
CA LEU A 407 3.34 -22.54 9.43
C LEU A 407 4.21 -23.16 8.33
N LEU A 408 5.11 -22.38 7.72
CA LEU A 408 6.05 -22.90 6.72
C LEU A 408 7.01 -23.91 7.32
N LEU A 409 7.48 -23.72 8.56
CA LEU A 409 8.32 -24.68 9.28
C LEU A 409 7.55 -25.96 9.63
N ILE A 410 6.30 -25.87 10.06
CA ILE A 410 5.43 -27.03 10.32
C ILE A 410 5.25 -27.87 9.06
N ILE A 411 4.94 -27.26 7.92
CA ILE A 411 4.83 -27.97 6.62
C ILE A 411 6.15 -28.68 6.30
N GLU A 412 7.30 -28.08 6.57
CA GLU A 412 8.60 -28.69 6.29
C GLU A 412 8.92 -29.86 7.26
N MET A 413 8.54 -29.72 8.54
CA MET A 413 8.69 -30.81 9.52
C MET A 413 7.84 -32.02 9.16
N LEU A 414 6.56 -31.83 8.82
CA LEU A 414 5.66 -32.91 8.39
C LEU A 414 6.14 -33.60 7.11
N ARG A 415 6.73 -32.82 6.19
CA ARG A 415 7.35 -33.38 4.98
C ARG A 415 8.57 -34.21 5.28
N ALA A 416 9.43 -33.77 6.19
CA ALA A 416 10.65 -34.47 6.57
C ALA A 416 10.33 -35.80 7.26
N SER A 417 9.27 -35.91 8.07
CA SER A 417 8.82 -37.15 8.70
C SER A 417 8.30 -38.15 7.68
N ALA A 418 7.60 -37.70 6.61
CA ALA A 418 7.13 -38.60 5.54
C ALA A 418 8.25 -39.24 4.73
N HIS A 419 9.34 -38.52 4.49
CA HIS A 419 10.51 -39.09 3.80
C HIS A 419 11.23 -40.15 4.62
N ARG A 420 11.27 -40.00 5.95
CA ARG A 420 11.87 -41.03 6.84
C ARG A 420 11.01 -42.28 6.91
N ALA A 421 9.70 -42.14 7.09
CA ALA A 421 8.80 -43.30 7.11
C ALA A 421 8.86 -44.14 5.83
N ARG A 422 9.19 -43.50 4.68
CA ARG A 422 9.44 -44.24 3.42
C ARG A 422 10.82 -44.90 3.37
N ALA A 423 11.84 -44.29 3.95
CA ALA A 423 13.18 -44.87 4.03
C ALA A 423 13.19 -46.11 4.95
N ASP A 424 12.44 -46.05 6.07
CA ASP A 424 12.32 -47.16 7.04
C ASP A 424 11.41 -48.31 6.55
N ALA A 425 10.56 -48.04 5.52
CA ALA A 425 9.65 -49.03 4.92
C ALA A 425 10.26 -49.82 3.75
N VAL A 426 11.50 -49.55 3.33
CA VAL A 426 12.23 -50.34 2.33
C VAL A 426 12.94 -51.47 3.11
N PRO A 427 12.52 -52.75 2.99
CA PRO A 427 13.20 -53.85 3.68
C PRO A 427 14.64 -54.01 3.15
N GLU A 428 15.61 -54.02 4.07
CA GLU A 428 16.97 -54.55 3.84
C GLU A 428 16.87 -56.04 3.50
N GLY A 429 16.59 -56.38 2.23
CA GLY A 429 16.39 -57.73 1.83
C GLY A 429 16.34 -57.94 0.33
N ALA A 430 17.41 -57.58 -0.36
CA ALA A 430 17.72 -58.09 -1.68
C ALA A 430 19.23 -57.87 -1.91
N GLY A 431 20.02 -58.70 -1.24
CA GLY A 431 21.42 -58.98 -1.53
C GLY A 431 21.59 -60.42 -1.90
#